data_a8578dae16b835704f8d0430b4c75b81
#
_entry.id   a8578dae16b835704f8d0430b4c75b81
#
_cell.length_a   1.000
_cell.length_b   1.000
_cell.length_c   1.000
_cell.angle_alpha   90.00
_cell.angle_beta   90.00
_cell.angle_gamma   90.00
#
_symmetry.space_group_name_H-M   'P 1'
#
loop_
_entity.id
_entity.type
_entity.pdbx_description
1 polymer ?
#
loop_
_entity_poly.entity_id
_entity_poly.type
_entity_poly.pdbx_seq_one_letter_code
_entity_poly.pdbx_strand_id
1 'polypeptide(L)'
;TISSGGLVSIETPEFMVPRTLRDNILLSSGSGIFTINNNLRTPYIQQWNLSVQHEIFKDTALEVRYVGNHGVKLVRAIDQNQMILPPEFVEDFARARNNYLANGSAYVGEELTIIPSLGLSGYLYAIPYLLPTNEVGHYVGDWLAPNRSYFFAGEGGEWYGATLPISYFYKNTNALYGDEVGNFSYSNYHALQMELRRRFSSGLGFQVNYTFGKVLTNFGGSQSNFNAFMDNAQPQIEKMRPDFDITHTFNGNFVYDLPFGRNRFFDIQNSVLNAIVGGWNLSGIVRLHSGEVISIVSQRGTLNRFGRSGKNTVDLSGLTIQQLQDKTGVFQDSNGRILMFDPSLISADGTASDTYFANPGLATAGTLALAPISGPWYFTTDMSLGKRFDLGLREGSALEITATFSNIFNGANFNIGSTPSTLSADVSVYNFQDINSTSFGLISSAFSPREAQLGIKVIF
;
A
#
# COMPACT_ATOMS: atom_id res chain seq x y z
N THR A 1 10.68 11.41 -33.22
CA THR A 1 11.11 10.70 -34.46
C THR A 1 11.52 11.72 -35.47
N ILE A 2 12.83 11.87 -35.68
CA ILE A 2 13.42 12.67 -36.75
C ILE A 2 13.23 11.88 -38.06
N SER A 3 12.12 12.03 -38.72
CA SER A 3 11.83 11.29 -39.96
C SER A 3 11.59 12.18 -41.20
N SER A 4 11.94 13.43 -41.18
CA SER A 4 11.72 14.30 -42.35
C SER A 4 12.71 15.47 -42.46
N GLY A 5 14.01 15.27 -42.28
CA GLY A 5 15.03 16.23 -42.75
C GLY A 5 14.84 17.74 -42.43
N GLY A 6 13.90 18.10 -41.61
CA GLY A 6 13.66 19.45 -41.13
C GLY A 6 14.51 19.76 -39.90
N LEU A 7 15.31 20.78 -39.94
CA LEU A 7 15.96 21.33 -38.76
C LEU A 7 14.89 21.67 -37.72
N VAL A 8 14.96 21.04 -36.55
CA VAL A 8 14.14 21.45 -35.41
C VAL A 8 14.57 22.88 -35.04
N SER A 9 13.68 23.84 -35.26
CA SER A 9 13.89 25.20 -34.76
C SER A 9 13.86 25.14 -33.24
N ILE A 10 15.01 25.26 -32.62
CA ILE A 10 15.10 25.43 -31.16
C ILE A 10 14.85 26.92 -30.92
N GLU A 11 13.67 27.25 -30.43
CA GLU A 11 13.40 28.60 -29.94
C GLU A 11 14.37 28.93 -28.81
N THR A 12 14.98 30.10 -28.89
CA THR A 12 15.88 30.59 -27.84
C THR A 12 15.06 30.72 -26.55
N PRO A 13 15.43 30.05 -25.44
CA PRO A 13 14.68 30.21 -24.22
C PRO A 13 14.68 31.65 -23.73
N GLU A 14 13.50 32.22 -23.51
CA GLU A 14 13.37 33.53 -22.86
C GLU A 14 13.78 33.40 -21.39
N PHE A 15 14.91 34.01 -21.03
CA PHE A 15 15.33 34.08 -19.64
C PHE A 15 14.79 35.36 -19.01
N MET A 16 13.81 35.20 -18.10
CA MET A 16 13.42 36.28 -17.21
C MET A 16 14.43 36.40 -16.06
N VAL A 17 15.13 37.51 -15.94
CA VAL A 17 16.11 37.74 -14.86
C VAL A 17 15.82 39.12 -14.22
N PRO A 18 15.63 39.17 -12.91
CA PRO A 18 15.55 38.06 -11.96
C PRO A 18 14.21 37.32 -12.06
N ARG A 19 14.26 35.99 -12.02
CA ARG A 19 13.07 35.14 -12.03
C ARG A 19 12.51 35.05 -10.62
N THR A 20 11.30 35.55 -10.41
CA THR A 20 10.60 35.47 -9.14
C THR A 20 9.67 34.26 -9.09
N LEU A 21 9.21 33.89 -7.89
CA LEU A 21 8.17 32.88 -7.73
C LEU A 21 6.89 33.23 -8.51
N ARG A 22 6.56 34.53 -8.55
CA ARG A 22 5.42 35.04 -9.33
C ARG A 22 5.57 34.75 -10.82
N ASP A 23 6.77 34.95 -11.37
CA ASP A 23 7.04 34.70 -12.81
C ASP A 23 6.87 33.20 -13.12
N ASN A 24 7.31 32.31 -12.21
CA ASN A 24 7.10 30.87 -12.35
C ASN A 24 5.62 30.50 -12.34
N ILE A 25 4.83 31.10 -11.45
CA ILE A 25 3.38 30.88 -11.36
C ILE A 25 2.68 31.36 -12.63
N LEU A 26 3.07 32.51 -13.19
CA LEU A 26 2.50 33.05 -14.41
C LEU A 26 2.83 32.21 -15.65
N LEU A 27 4.01 31.59 -15.67
CA LEU A 27 4.41 30.69 -16.77
C LEU A 27 3.74 29.31 -16.71
N SER A 28 3.34 28.87 -15.55
CA SER A 28 2.72 27.56 -15.31
C SER A 28 1.52 27.69 -14.38
N SER A 29 0.57 28.50 -14.80
CA SER A 29 -0.69 28.71 -14.05
C SER A 29 -1.43 27.39 -13.84
N GLY A 30 -1.91 27.13 -12.62
CA GLY A 30 -2.56 25.89 -12.24
C GLY A 30 -1.62 24.75 -11.79
N SER A 31 -0.32 25.03 -11.69
CA SER A 31 0.66 24.11 -11.10
C SER A 31 0.74 24.21 -9.59
N GLY A 32 1.31 23.18 -8.97
CA GLY A 32 1.68 23.22 -7.56
C GLY A 32 2.93 24.05 -7.30
N ILE A 33 2.99 24.62 -6.13
CA ILE A 33 4.19 25.26 -5.58
C ILE A 33 4.84 24.28 -4.62
N PHE A 34 6.15 24.05 -4.77
CA PHE A 34 6.93 23.22 -3.89
C PHE A 34 7.94 24.07 -3.13
N THR A 35 7.93 23.98 -1.81
CA THR A 35 8.82 24.73 -0.94
C THR A 35 9.42 23.84 0.13
N ILE A 36 10.49 24.30 0.74
CA ILE A 36 11.11 23.65 1.89
C ILE A 36 10.94 24.60 3.09
N ASN A 37 10.48 24.04 4.20
CA ASN A 37 10.31 24.80 5.43
C ASN A 37 11.68 25.34 5.90
N ASN A 38 11.77 26.66 6.14
CA ASN A 38 13.00 27.32 6.57
C ASN A 38 13.54 26.78 7.91
N ASN A 39 12.68 26.15 8.72
CA ASN A 39 13.02 25.54 10.01
C ASN A 39 13.21 24.01 9.90
N LEU A 40 13.43 23.49 8.71
CA LEU A 40 13.67 22.06 8.52
C LEU A 40 14.85 21.61 9.38
N ARG A 41 14.62 20.57 10.18
CA ARG A 41 15.62 19.95 11.08
C ARG A 41 15.97 18.58 10.57
N THR A 42 17.18 18.15 10.86
CA THR A 42 17.61 16.76 10.58
C THR A 42 16.72 15.80 11.35
N PRO A 43 16.06 14.84 10.68
CA PRO A 43 15.37 13.75 11.35
C PRO A 43 16.32 12.94 12.20
N TYR A 44 15.81 12.36 13.28
CA TYR A 44 16.59 11.42 14.08
C TYR A 44 15.73 10.25 14.54
N ILE A 45 16.39 9.14 14.84
CA ILE A 45 15.78 7.92 15.35
C ILE A 45 16.38 7.61 16.70
N GLN A 46 15.52 7.42 17.69
CA GLN A 46 15.87 6.86 18.99
C GLN A 46 15.66 5.36 18.91
N GLN A 47 16.67 4.59 19.30
CA GLN A 47 16.59 3.13 19.30
C GLN A 47 17.00 2.59 20.67
N TRP A 48 16.30 1.56 21.10
CA TRP A 48 16.63 0.81 22.32
C TRP A 48 16.37 -0.66 22.09
N ASN A 49 17.16 -1.49 22.74
CA ASN A 49 16.98 -2.92 22.75
C ASN A 49 17.36 -3.49 24.12
N LEU A 50 16.73 -4.60 24.42
CA LEU A 50 17.07 -5.43 25.58
C LEU A 50 17.05 -6.87 25.11
N SER A 51 18.16 -7.61 25.30
CA SER A 51 18.23 -9.01 24.92
C SER A 51 18.69 -9.87 26.08
N VAL A 52 18.15 -11.08 26.13
CA VAL A 52 18.58 -12.14 27.03
C VAL A 52 18.89 -13.37 26.18
N GLN A 53 20.09 -13.92 26.34
CA GLN A 53 20.49 -15.15 25.66
C GLN A 53 20.87 -16.19 26.71
N HIS A 54 20.39 -17.42 26.48
CA HIS A 54 20.65 -18.54 27.35
C HIS A 54 20.88 -19.83 26.56
N GLU A 55 21.89 -20.62 26.94
CA GLU A 55 22.05 -21.98 26.41
C GLU A 55 21.08 -22.91 27.13
N ILE A 56 20.03 -23.34 26.44
CA ILE A 56 18.95 -24.17 27.02
C ILE A 56 19.28 -25.67 26.96
N PHE A 57 20.08 -26.08 25.96
CA PHE A 57 20.58 -27.44 25.80
C PHE A 57 22.01 -27.34 25.22
N LYS A 58 22.77 -28.42 25.31
CA LYS A 58 24.11 -28.51 24.67
C LYS A 58 24.03 -28.09 23.20
N ASP A 59 24.87 -27.17 22.79
CA ASP A 59 24.95 -26.61 21.43
C ASP A 59 23.69 -25.83 20.98
N THR A 60 22.73 -25.54 21.89
CA THR A 60 21.47 -24.90 21.58
C THR A 60 21.23 -23.67 22.45
N ALA A 61 21.18 -22.50 21.83
CA ALA A 61 20.96 -21.22 22.51
C ALA A 61 19.62 -20.62 22.09
N LEU A 62 18.90 -20.08 23.05
CA LEU A 62 17.71 -19.24 22.87
C LEU A 62 18.07 -17.81 23.19
N GLU A 63 17.76 -16.89 22.26
CA GLU A 63 17.80 -15.46 22.49
C GLU A 63 16.40 -14.87 22.40
N VAL A 64 16.04 -14.02 23.35
CA VAL A 64 14.80 -13.23 23.34
C VAL A 64 15.20 -11.77 23.44
N ARG A 65 14.72 -10.96 22.48
CA ARG A 65 15.07 -9.57 22.34
C ARG A 65 13.82 -8.71 22.19
N TYR A 66 13.73 -7.65 22.98
CA TYR A 66 12.82 -6.54 22.72
C TYR A 66 13.57 -5.45 21.96
N VAL A 67 12.97 -4.95 20.87
CA VAL A 67 13.50 -3.85 20.07
C VAL A 67 12.43 -2.78 19.93
N GLY A 68 12.82 -1.54 20.17
CA GLY A 68 11.98 -0.38 19.94
C GLY A 68 12.71 0.70 19.18
N ASN A 69 12.01 1.42 18.32
CA ASN A 69 12.53 2.67 17.78
C ASN A 69 11.42 3.72 17.66
N HIS A 70 11.84 4.98 17.74
CA HIS A 70 11.00 6.14 17.57
C HIS A 70 11.68 7.11 16.62
N GLY A 71 11.13 7.25 15.41
CA GLY A 71 11.54 8.24 14.42
C GLY A 71 10.81 9.55 14.65
N VAL A 72 11.56 10.63 14.78
CA VAL A 72 11.05 11.96 15.11
C VAL A 72 11.48 12.96 14.05
N LYS A 73 10.62 13.91 13.77
CA LYS A 73 10.87 14.96 12.76
C LYS A 73 11.13 14.38 11.37
N LEU A 74 10.48 13.25 11.05
CA LEU A 74 10.60 12.67 9.73
C LEU A 74 10.02 13.62 8.69
N VAL A 75 10.58 13.57 7.50
CA VAL A 75 10.27 14.49 6.43
C VAL A 75 8.95 14.09 5.77
N ARG A 76 8.04 15.06 5.65
CA ARG A 76 6.78 14.96 4.91
C ARG A 76 6.36 16.34 4.45
N ALA A 77 5.49 16.43 3.44
CA ALA A 77 4.88 17.69 3.06
C ALA A 77 3.55 17.96 3.76
N ILE A 78 3.19 19.24 3.85
CA ILE A 78 1.83 19.73 4.09
C ILE A 78 1.41 20.63 2.94
N ASP A 79 0.13 20.63 2.59
CA ASP A 79 -0.38 21.54 1.57
C ASP A 79 -0.79 22.88 2.20
N GLN A 80 0.09 23.89 2.12
CA GLN A 80 -0.16 25.24 2.65
C GLN A 80 -1.30 25.96 1.91
N ASN A 81 -1.66 25.49 0.73
CA ASN A 81 -2.76 25.99 -0.07
C ASN A 81 -3.92 25.00 -0.16
N GLN A 82 -4.06 24.13 0.84
CA GLN A 82 -5.17 23.20 0.90
C GLN A 82 -6.49 23.94 0.75
N MET A 83 -7.35 23.42 -0.11
CA MET A 83 -8.67 23.99 -0.33
C MET A 83 -9.51 23.99 0.95
N ILE A 84 -10.41 24.94 1.02
CA ILE A 84 -11.37 25.10 2.12
C ILE A 84 -12.76 24.75 1.55
N LEU A 85 -13.55 24.06 2.34
CA LEU A 85 -14.98 23.81 2.05
C LEU A 85 -15.83 24.61 3.03
N PRO A 86 -16.27 25.83 2.67
CA PRO A 86 -17.12 26.61 3.54
C PRO A 86 -18.46 25.89 3.79
N PRO A 87 -18.99 25.91 5.03
CA PRO A 87 -20.22 25.18 5.38
C PRO A 87 -21.41 25.53 4.50
N GLU A 88 -21.60 26.81 4.18
CA GLU A 88 -22.68 27.28 3.33
C GLU A 88 -22.60 26.74 1.89
N PHE A 89 -21.38 26.53 1.38
CA PHE A 89 -21.18 25.88 0.08
C PHE A 89 -21.50 24.40 0.14
N VAL A 90 -21.10 23.73 1.21
CA VAL A 90 -21.42 22.30 1.43
C VAL A 90 -22.93 22.09 1.52
N GLU A 91 -23.64 22.97 2.22
CA GLU A 91 -25.11 22.94 2.31
C GLU A 91 -25.78 23.14 0.94
N ASP A 92 -25.26 24.02 0.12
CA ASP A 92 -25.78 24.22 -1.26
C ASP A 92 -25.53 23.03 -2.15
N PHE A 93 -24.33 22.45 -2.07
CA PHE A 93 -24.01 21.21 -2.77
C PHE A 93 -24.96 20.08 -2.33
N ALA A 94 -25.27 20.01 -1.03
CA ALA A 94 -26.23 19.05 -0.48
C ALA A 94 -27.64 19.25 -1.07
N ARG A 95 -28.11 20.49 -1.23
CA ARG A 95 -29.39 20.80 -1.87
C ARG A 95 -29.42 20.36 -3.33
N ALA A 96 -28.38 20.72 -4.07
CA ALA A 96 -28.26 20.33 -5.48
C ALA A 96 -28.23 18.80 -5.64
N ARG A 97 -27.49 18.09 -4.77
CA ARG A 97 -27.48 16.62 -4.70
C ARG A 97 -28.86 16.03 -4.46
N ASN A 98 -29.58 16.55 -3.46
CA ASN A 98 -30.91 16.05 -3.12
C ASN A 98 -31.89 16.28 -4.27
N ASN A 99 -31.82 17.42 -4.95
CA ASN A 99 -32.60 17.69 -6.15
C ASN A 99 -32.26 16.69 -7.26
N TYR A 100 -30.99 16.45 -7.50
CA TYR A 100 -30.53 15.50 -8.51
C TYR A 100 -31.02 14.07 -8.23
N LEU A 101 -30.92 13.62 -6.99
CA LEU A 101 -31.37 12.27 -6.60
C LEU A 101 -32.91 12.14 -6.71
N ALA A 102 -33.64 13.20 -6.46
CA ALA A 102 -35.11 13.18 -6.53
C ALA A 102 -35.64 13.30 -7.96
N ASN A 103 -35.01 14.08 -8.82
CA ASN A 103 -35.57 14.51 -10.10
C ASN A 103 -34.65 14.24 -11.30
N GLY A 104 -33.47 13.64 -11.11
CA GLY A 104 -32.45 13.46 -12.16
C GLY A 104 -31.80 14.77 -12.63
N SER A 105 -32.06 15.88 -11.94
CA SER A 105 -31.49 17.20 -12.23
C SER A 105 -31.13 17.91 -10.95
N ALA A 106 -30.01 18.60 -10.95
CA ALA A 106 -29.64 19.49 -9.84
C ALA A 106 -30.64 20.64 -9.66
N TYR A 107 -31.51 20.85 -10.63
CA TYR A 107 -32.43 21.96 -10.73
C TYR A 107 -33.88 21.54 -10.48
N VAL A 108 -34.58 22.31 -9.66
CA VAL A 108 -36.03 22.27 -9.46
C VAL A 108 -36.59 23.67 -9.72
N GLY A 109 -37.13 23.91 -10.92
CA GLY A 109 -37.67 25.21 -11.33
C GLY A 109 -36.69 26.10 -12.12
N GLU A 110 -37.12 27.28 -12.52
CA GLU A 110 -36.39 28.15 -13.46
C GLU A 110 -35.21 28.93 -12.85
N GLU A 111 -35.05 28.95 -11.54
CA GLU A 111 -33.92 29.61 -10.88
C GLU A 111 -33.35 28.76 -9.76
N LEU A 112 -32.20 28.15 -10.02
CA LEU A 112 -31.32 27.71 -8.99
C LEU A 112 -30.32 28.80 -8.64
N THR A 113 -30.63 29.50 -7.63
CA THR A 113 -29.68 30.28 -6.89
C THR A 113 -29.01 29.37 -5.86
N ILE A 114 -27.90 28.78 -6.23
CA ILE A 114 -27.06 27.98 -5.30
C ILE A 114 -26.41 28.96 -4.36
N ILE A 115 -26.40 29.80 -3.89
CA ILE A 115 -26.02 30.96 -3.08
C ILE A 115 -26.21 32.23 -3.92
N PRO A 116 -27.34 32.90 -3.84
CA PRO A 116 -27.61 34.14 -4.56
C PRO A 116 -26.54 35.20 -4.32
N SER A 117 -25.98 35.24 -3.09
CA SER A 117 -24.92 36.18 -2.70
C SER A 117 -23.55 35.89 -3.35
N LEU A 118 -23.34 34.70 -3.90
CA LEU A 118 -22.05 34.27 -4.48
C LEU A 118 -22.13 33.97 -5.98
N GLY A 119 -23.28 34.08 -6.62
CA GLY A 119 -23.46 33.89 -8.07
C GLY A 119 -23.26 32.46 -8.58
N LEU A 120 -23.47 31.45 -7.75
CA LEU A 120 -23.22 30.04 -8.08
C LEU A 120 -24.29 29.34 -8.93
N SER A 121 -25.04 30.03 -9.73
CA SER A 121 -26.25 29.51 -10.37
C SER A 121 -26.06 28.53 -11.54
N GLY A 122 -24.90 28.22 -12.03
CA GLY A 122 -24.77 27.41 -13.26
C GLY A 122 -23.86 26.21 -13.22
N TYR A 123 -22.96 26.13 -12.25
CA TYR A 123 -21.82 25.20 -12.31
C TYR A 123 -22.14 23.73 -12.05
N LEU A 124 -23.04 23.44 -11.11
CA LEU A 124 -23.41 22.06 -10.79
C LEU A 124 -24.12 21.35 -11.95
N TYR A 125 -24.62 22.12 -12.92
CA TYR A 125 -25.21 21.56 -14.14
C TYR A 125 -24.18 20.86 -15.04
N ALA A 126 -22.97 21.36 -15.09
CA ALA A 126 -21.94 20.85 -15.98
C ALA A 126 -21.34 19.50 -15.51
N ILE A 127 -21.47 19.15 -14.21
CA ILE A 127 -20.82 17.95 -13.63
C ILE A 127 -21.81 17.21 -12.70
N PRO A 128 -22.95 16.77 -13.20
CA PRO A 128 -23.99 16.16 -12.37
C PRO A 128 -23.56 14.82 -11.74
N TYR A 129 -22.56 14.13 -12.29
CA TYR A 129 -22.08 12.85 -11.78
C TYR A 129 -21.36 12.95 -10.43
N LEU A 130 -20.84 14.12 -10.04
CA LEU A 130 -20.22 14.33 -8.73
C LEU A 130 -21.23 14.54 -7.60
N LEU A 131 -22.48 14.91 -7.95
CA LEU A 131 -23.53 15.15 -6.96
C LEU A 131 -23.92 13.87 -6.20
N PRO A 132 -24.30 12.76 -6.87
CA PRO A 132 -24.73 11.55 -6.17
C PRO A 132 -23.60 10.88 -5.38
N THR A 133 -22.35 11.20 -5.72
CA THR A 133 -21.17 10.59 -5.12
C THR A 133 -20.60 11.36 -3.94
N ASN A 134 -21.22 12.47 -3.51
CA ASN A 134 -20.76 13.35 -2.43
C ASN A 134 -19.40 14.02 -2.68
N GLU A 135 -18.92 14.10 -3.91
CA GLU A 135 -17.57 14.53 -4.22
C GLU A 135 -17.41 16.06 -4.28
N VAL A 136 -17.85 16.73 -3.21
CA VAL A 136 -17.77 18.20 -3.08
C VAL A 136 -16.33 18.71 -3.10
N GLY A 137 -15.39 17.98 -2.50
CA GLY A 137 -13.97 18.30 -2.53
C GLY A 137 -13.35 18.12 -3.90
N HIS A 138 -13.72 17.06 -4.63
CA HIS A 138 -13.34 16.87 -6.03
C HIS A 138 -13.87 18.02 -6.90
N TYR A 139 -15.15 18.39 -6.71
CA TYR A 139 -15.74 19.50 -7.43
C TYR A 139 -14.97 20.81 -7.22
N VAL A 140 -14.71 21.19 -5.99
CA VAL A 140 -13.95 22.41 -5.66
C VAL A 140 -12.48 22.29 -6.10
N GLY A 141 -11.86 21.17 -5.79
CA GLY A 141 -10.42 20.96 -5.96
C GLY A 141 -9.96 20.80 -7.40
N ASP A 142 -10.82 20.28 -8.26
CA ASP A 142 -10.43 19.96 -9.63
C ASP A 142 -11.21 20.76 -10.67
N TRP A 143 -12.41 21.21 -10.37
CA TRP A 143 -13.26 21.94 -11.31
C TRP A 143 -13.30 23.43 -11.05
N LEU A 144 -13.31 23.85 -9.79
CA LEU A 144 -13.22 25.28 -9.43
C LEU A 144 -11.79 25.74 -9.15
N ALA A 145 -10.82 24.86 -9.39
CA ALA A 145 -9.41 25.16 -9.10
C ALA A 145 -8.88 26.34 -9.90
N PRO A 146 -7.87 27.05 -9.36
CA PRO A 146 -7.23 28.17 -10.04
C PRO A 146 -6.73 27.78 -11.44
N ASN A 147 -7.07 28.60 -12.45
CA ASN A 147 -6.60 28.49 -13.83
C ASN A 147 -6.89 27.15 -14.56
N ARG A 148 -7.89 26.39 -14.20
CA ARG A 148 -8.35 25.29 -15.02
C ARG A 148 -9.28 25.72 -16.15
N SER A 149 -8.76 26.50 -17.09
CA SER A 149 -9.42 26.81 -18.36
C SER A 149 -9.60 25.59 -19.29
N TYR A 150 -9.12 24.41 -18.87
CA TYR A 150 -8.99 23.25 -19.75
C TYR A 150 -10.27 22.47 -20.02
N PHE A 151 -11.29 22.60 -19.18
CA PHE A 151 -12.48 21.75 -19.29
C PHE A 151 -13.79 22.46 -19.61
N PHE A 152 -13.80 23.78 -19.67
CA PHE A 152 -15.01 24.56 -19.90
C PHE A 152 -15.00 25.44 -21.14
N ALA A 153 -14.08 25.24 -22.05
CA ALA A 153 -14.22 25.75 -23.40
C ALA A 153 -15.19 24.82 -24.16
N GLY A 154 -16.48 24.97 -23.91
CA GLY A 154 -17.47 24.71 -24.94
C GLY A 154 -17.09 25.52 -26.20
N GLU A 155 -17.48 25.07 -27.39
CA GLU A 155 -17.28 25.82 -28.63
C GLU A 155 -17.75 27.26 -28.41
N GLY A 156 -16.82 28.20 -28.17
CA GLY A 156 -17.13 29.60 -27.90
C GLY A 156 -16.39 30.24 -26.72
N GLY A 157 -15.73 29.51 -25.85
CA GLY A 157 -14.89 30.08 -24.79
C GLY A 157 -15.60 30.89 -23.71
N GLU A 158 -16.91 30.81 -23.63
CA GLU A 158 -17.68 31.49 -22.59
C GLU A 158 -17.85 30.62 -21.35
N TRP A 159 -17.33 31.11 -20.24
CA TRP A 159 -17.59 30.59 -18.91
C TRP A 159 -19.08 30.81 -18.58
N TYR A 160 -19.78 29.75 -18.26
CA TYR A 160 -21.14 29.90 -17.72
C TYR A 160 -21.04 30.60 -16.35
N GLY A 161 -21.01 31.88 -16.39
CA GLY A 161 -21.47 32.93 -15.49
C GLY A 161 -21.27 32.85 -13.99
N ALA A 162 -20.36 32.08 -13.42
CA ALA A 162 -20.13 32.14 -11.99
C ALA A 162 -18.81 32.85 -11.65
N THR A 163 -18.91 34.00 -11.07
CA THR A 163 -17.81 34.76 -10.51
C THR A 163 -17.64 34.48 -9.03
N LEU A 164 -17.45 33.21 -8.64
CA LEU A 164 -16.90 32.97 -7.33
C LEU A 164 -15.46 33.41 -7.35
N PRO A 165 -15.03 34.28 -6.44
CA PRO A 165 -13.63 34.52 -6.28
C PRO A 165 -13.00 33.21 -5.78
N ILE A 166 -12.05 32.68 -6.53
CA ILE A 166 -11.28 31.47 -6.15
C ILE A 166 -10.72 31.60 -4.72
N SER A 167 -10.48 32.84 -4.25
CA SER A 167 -10.15 33.18 -2.87
C SER A 167 -11.15 32.67 -1.81
N TYR A 168 -12.34 32.29 -2.20
CA TYR A 168 -13.30 31.65 -1.31
C TYR A 168 -12.91 30.23 -0.91
N PHE A 169 -12.22 29.51 -1.83
CA PHE A 169 -11.79 28.14 -1.60
C PHE A 169 -10.30 28.00 -1.35
N TYR A 170 -9.49 28.91 -1.83
CA TYR A 170 -8.03 28.86 -1.77
C TYR A 170 -7.42 30.13 -1.22
N LYS A 171 -6.42 30.00 -0.34
CA LYS A 171 -5.65 31.15 0.17
C LYS A 171 -4.82 31.82 -0.94
N ASN A 172 -4.20 31.00 -1.78
CA ASN A 172 -3.46 31.47 -2.94
C ASN A 172 -4.22 31.07 -4.21
N THR A 173 -4.77 32.07 -4.90
CA THR A 173 -5.60 31.91 -6.08
C THR A 173 -4.80 31.60 -7.36
N ASN A 174 -3.48 31.61 -7.30
CA ASN A 174 -2.59 31.35 -8.45
C ASN A 174 -1.96 29.95 -8.42
N ALA A 175 -2.23 29.15 -7.40
CA ALA A 175 -1.67 27.82 -7.26
C ALA A 175 -2.75 26.80 -6.91
N LEU A 176 -2.68 25.62 -7.50
CA LEU A 176 -3.57 24.52 -7.17
C LEU A 176 -3.28 23.93 -5.79
N TYR A 177 -2.02 23.85 -5.41
CA TYR A 177 -1.55 23.40 -4.11
C TYR A 177 -0.20 24.04 -3.78
N GLY A 178 0.16 24.05 -2.50
CA GLY A 178 1.41 24.59 -2.01
C GLY A 178 2.09 23.60 -1.08
N ASP A 179 2.82 22.62 -1.61
CA ASP A 179 3.44 21.58 -0.82
C ASP A 179 4.74 22.09 -0.17
N GLU A 180 4.69 22.27 1.14
CA GLU A 180 5.84 22.63 1.95
C GLU A 180 6.41 21.38 2.64
N VAL A 181 7.62 21.02 2.27
CA VAL A 181 8.36 19.90 2.88
C VAL A 181 8.92 20.33 4.23
N GLY A 182 8.59 19.60 5.27
CA GLY A 182 9.02 19.88 6.64
C GLY A 182 9.05 18.61 7.51
N ASN A 183 9.17 18.83 8.81
CA ASN A 183 9.28 17.75 9.80
C ASN A 183 7.90 17.32 10.34
N PHE A 184 7.00 16.90 9.48
CA PHE A 184 5.60 16.65 9.81
C PHE A 184 5.26 15.16 10.03
N SER A 185 6.28 14.27 10.00
CA SER A 185 6.07 12.83 10.15
C SER A 185 6.81 12.25 11.35
N TYR A 186 6.33 11.10 11.77
CA TYR A 186 6.90 10.29 12.83
C TYR A 186 6.70 8.80 12.55
N SER A 187 7.47 7.96 13.25
CA SER A 187 7.33 6.51 13.19
C SER A 187 7.60 5.90 14.55
N ASN A 188 6.83 4.89 14.94
CA ASN A 188 7.05 4.08 16.14
C ASN A 188 7.11 2.61 15.73
N TYR A 189 8.12 1.90 16.18
CA TYR A 189 8.26 0.46 16.00
C TYR A 189 8.53 -0.22 17.33
N HIS A 190 7.82 -1.30 17.57
CA HIS A 190 8.03 -2.17 18.74
C HIS A 190 7.99 -3.62 18.28
N ALA A 191 8.96 -4.42 18.69
CA ALA A 191 9.01 -5.84 18.36
C ALA A 191 9.58 -6.69 19.48
N LEU A 192 9.00 -7.88 19.62
CA LEU A 192 9.60 -9.01 20.30
C LEU A 192 10.21 -9.92 19.25
N GLN A 193 11.51 -10.19 19.38
CA GLN A 193 12.25 -11.09 18.51
C GLN A 193 12.76 -12.28 19.33
N MET A 194 12.62 -13.47 18.76
CA MET A 194 13.10 -14.71 19.39
C MET A 194 13.94 -15.46 18.36
N GLU A 195 15.11 -15.92 18.78
CA GLU A 195 16.00 -16.77 17.99
C GLU A 195 16.32 -18.03 18.76
N LEU A 196 16.08 -19.18 18.13
CA LEU A 196 16.55 -20.48 18.60
C LEU A 196 17.55 -21.02 17.60
N ARG A 197 18.81 -21.20 18.04
CA ARG A 197 19.90 -21.66 17.20
C ARG A 197 20.60 -22.88 17.82
N ARG A 198 20.76 -23.92 17.01
CA ARG A 198 21.57 -25.08 17.31
C ARG A 198 22.78 -25.14 16.36
N ARG A 199 24.00 -25.19 16.91
CA ARG A 199 25.19 -25.48 16.12
C ARG A 199 25.08 -26.89 15.54
N PHE A 200 25.65 -27.09 14.36
CA PHE A 200 25.64 -28.41 13.76
C PHE A 200 26.38 -29.39 14.68
N SER A 201 25.64 -30.32 15.22
CA SER A 201 26.14 -31.32 16.18
C SER A 201 25.25 -32.56 16.07
N SER A 202 25.86 -33.75 16.09
CA SER A 202 25.18 -35.04 15.96
C SER A 202 24.27 -35.12 14.70
N GLY A 203 24.73 -34.50 13.60
CA GLY A 203 24.05 -34.53 12.32
C GLY A 203 22.90 -33.51 12.15
N LEU A 204 22.65 -32.65 13.14
CA LEU A 204 21.58 -31.65 13.07
C LEU A 204 22.08 -30.26 13.44
N GLY A 205 21.84 -29.28 12.56
CA GLY A 205 21.99 -27.87 12.84
C GLY A 205 20.74 -27.11 12.36
N PHE A 206 20.29 -26.12 13.11
CA PHE A 206 19.17 -25.29 12.70
C PHE A 206 19.22 -23.90 13.32
N GLN A 207 18.51 -22.97 12.71
CA GLN A 207 18.20 -21.66 13.23
C GLN A 207 16.75 -21.32 12.93
N VAL A 208 16.03 -20.86 13.95
CA VAL A 208 14.64 -20.44 13.85
C VAL A 208 14.54 -19.05 14.45
N ASN A 209 13.94 -18.14 13.69
CA ASN A 209 13.70 -16.76 14.10
C ASN A 209 12.20 -16.47 14.06
N TYR A 210 11.71 -15.85 15.09
CA TYR A 210 10.33 -15.34 15.14
C TYR A 210 10.34 -13.88 15.56
N THR A 211 9.62 -13.05 14.84
CA THR A 211 9.39 -11.65 15.16
C THR A 211 7.90 -11.38 15.26
N PHE A 212 7.51 -10.79 16.38
CA PHE A 212 6.21 -10.15 16.57
C PHE A 212 6.45 -8.66 16.67
N GLY A 213 6.05 -7.90 15.64
CA GLY A 213 6.35 -6.48 15.56
C GLY A 213 5.20 -5.66 15.00
N LYS A 214 5.24 -4.36 15.27
CA LYS A 214 4.25 -3.40 14.76
C LYS A 214 4.90 -2.05 14.54
N VAL A 215 4.65 -1.47 13.36
CA VAL A 215 4.97 -0.09 13.02
C VAL A 215 3.69 0.74 13.05
N LEU A 216 3.77 1.93 13.62
CA LEU A 216 2.74 2.98 13.49
C LEU A 216 3.39 4.28 13.05
N THR A 217 2.85 4.88 12.01
CA THR A 217 3.34 6.11 11.40
C THR A 217 2.17 6.92 10.87
N ASN A 218 2.40 8.15 10.50
CA ASN A 218 1.47 8.96 9.70
C ASN A 218 1.91 9.09 8.24
N PHE A 219 2.90 8.29 7.79
CA PHE A 219 3.37 8.25 6.41
C PHE A 219 3.54 6.78 5.99
N GLY A 220 2.62 6.28 5.21
CA GLY A 220 2.41 4.84 5.03
C GLY A 220 2.98 4.21 3.77
N GLY A 221 3.78 4.88 2.96
CA GLY A 221 4.21 4.28 1.72
C GLY A 221 5.57 4.72 1.20
N SER A 222 6.01 4.08 0.13
CA SER A 222 7.20 4.38 -0.64
C SER A 222 7.08 5.64 -1.51
N GLN A 223 5.98 6.35 -1.37
CA GLN A 223 5.64 7.50 -2.22
C GLN A 223 6.44 8.75 -1.86
N SER A 224 6.38 9.72 -2.74
CA SER A 224 7.12 10.98 -2.70
C SER A 224 7.06 11.67 -1.33
N ASN A 225 8.17 12.26 -0.89
CA ASN A 225 8.24 13.16 0.27
C ASN A 225 7.28 14.36 0.18
N PHE A 226 6.68 14.58 -0.98
CA PHE A 226 5.67 15.60 -1.24
C PHE A 226 4.24 15.11 -1.01
N ASN A 227 4.05 13.94 -0.41
CA ASN A 227 2.74 13.42 -0.05
C ASN A 227 2.17 14.22 1.13
N ALA A 228 1.40 15.27 0.83
CA ALA A 228 0.74 16.09 1.83
C ALA A 228 -0.42 15.33 2.50
N PHE A 229 -0.87 15.82 3.66
CA PHE A 229 -2.06 15.29 4.32
C PHE A 229 -3.32 15.51 3.47
N MET A 230 -4.24 14.57 3.55
CA MET A 230 -5.56 14.72 2.98
C MET A 230 -6.32 15.87 3.67
N ASP A 231 -6.14 15.98 4.99
CA ASP A 231 -6.64 17.09 5.79
C ASP A 231 -5.58 17.60 6.77
N ASN A 232 -5.11 18.82 6.54
CA ASN A 232 -4.13 19.47 7.43
C ASN A 232 -4.71 19.78 8.82
N ALA A 233 -6.04 19.94 8.93
CA ALA A 233 -6.70 20.19 10.20
C ALA A 233 -6.82 18.91 11.07
N GLN A 234 -6.82 17.74 10.41
CA GLN A 234 -6.98 16.44 11.04
C GLN A 234 -5.88 15.44 10.61
N PRO A 235 -4.60 15.74 10.79
CA PRO A 235 -3.51 14.88 10.31
C PRO A 235 -3.49 13.50 10.97
N GLN A 236 -4.16 13.33 12.11
CA GLN A 236 -4.27 12.07 12.85
C GLN A 236 -5.11 11.00 12.11
N ILE A 237 -5.96 11.38 11.15
CA ILE A 237 -6.73 10.41 10.35
C ILE A 237 -5.80 9.54 9.48
N GLU A 238 -4.59 10.01 9.19
CA GLU A 238 -3.59 9.27 8.45
C GLU A 238 -2.62 8.47 9.34
N LYS A 239 -2.90 8.33 10.64
CA LYS A 239 -2.14 7.40 11.50
C LYS A 239 -2.47 5.97 11.11
N MET A 240 -1.45 5.23 10.66
CA MET A 240 -1.65 3.92 10.06
C MET A 240 -0.47 2.98 10.31
N ARG A 241 -0.67 1.72 10.04
CA ARG A 241 0.39 0.74 9.77
C ARG A 241 0.87 0.97 8.34
N PRO A 242 2.19 1.13 8.09
CA PRO A 242 2.69 1.28 6.72
C PRO A 242 2.56 -0.03 5.92
N ASP A 243 2.61 0.07 4.60
CA ASP A 243 2.50 -1.05 3.66
C ASP A 243 3.53 -2.17 3.88
N PHE A 244 4.68 -1.85 4.44
CA PHE A 244 5.74 -2.81 4.79
C PHE A 244 5.61 -3.41 6.21
N ASP A 245 4.57 -3.10 6.97
CA ASP A 245 4.37 -3.64 8.33
C ASP A 245 3.89 -5.09 8.27
N ILE A 246 4.73 -5.99 8.74
CA ILE A 246 4.41 -7.41 8.90
C ILE A 246 4.40 -7.74 10.39
N THR A 247 3.22 -8.10 10.91
CA THR A 247 3.04 -8.31 12.36
C THR A 247 3.76 -9.56 12.86
N HIS A 248 3.66 -10.66 12.14
CA HIS A 248 4.27 -11.94 12.50
C HIS A 248 5.18 -12.41 11.39
N THR A 249 6.43 -12.69 11.71
CA THR A 249 7.40 -13.27 10.78
C THR A 249 8.11 -14.43 11.44
N PHE A 250 8.06 -15.59 10.80
CA PHE A 250 8.79 -16.78 11.18
C PHE A 250 9.68 -17.23 10.03
N ASN A 251 10.97 -17.39 10.31
CA ASN A 251 11.95 -17.93 9.38
C ASN A 251 12.71 -19.06 10.07
N GLY A 252 12.80 -20.20 9.40
CA GLY A 252 13.59 -21.33 9.86
C GLY A 252 14.49 -21.84 8.76
N ASN A 253 15.70 -22.26 9.13
CA ASN A 253 16.58 -23.03 8.26
C ASN A 253 17.18 -24.19 9.03
N PHE A 254 17.43 -25.29 8.33
CA PHE A 254 18.04 -26.45 8.94
C PHE A 254 18.89 -27.23 7.94
N VAL A 255 19.83 -27.97 8.50
CA VAL A 255 20.63 -28.99 7.81
C VAL A 255 20.63 -30.24 8.67
N TYR A 256 20.24 -31.36 8.08
CA TYR A 256 20.12 -32.64 8.77
C TYR A 256 20.75 -33.77 7.97
N ASP A 257 21.83 -34.33 8.50
CA ASP A 257 22.38 -35.60 8.01
C ASP A 257 21.44 -36.71 8.45
N LEU A 258 20.83 -37.40 7.50
CA LEU A 258 19.92 -38.47 7.82
C LEU A 258 20.64 -39.57 8.64
N PRO A 259 19.94 -40.13 9.66
CA PRO A 259 20.60 -40.99 10.66
C PRO A 259 20.76 -42.43 10.16
N PHE A 260 20.83 -42.64 8.84
CA PHE A 260 20.98 -43.95 8.23
C PHE A 260 22.39 -44.09 7.64
N GLY A 261 22.98 -45.29 7.77
CA GLY A 261 24.28 -45.61 7.18
C GLY A 261 25.30 -46.18 8.18
N ARG A 262 26.50 -46.46 7.67
CA ARG A 262 27.56 -47.02 8.49
C ARG A 262 27.99 -46.04 9.61
N ASN A 263 28.06 -46.54 10.85
CA ASN A 263 28.36 -45.74 12.05
C ASN A 263 27.35 -44.59 12.32
N ARG A 264 26.14 -44.69 11.83
CA ARG A 264 25.02 -43.77 12.14
C ARG A 264 24.09 -44.42 13.17
N PHE A 265 23.06 -43.69 13.62
CA PHE A 265 22.09 -44.20 14.60
C PHE A 265 21.43 -45.49 14.12
N PHE A 266 21.02 -45.53 12.85
CA PHE A 266 20.58 -46.75 12.16
C PHE A 266 21.78 -47.31 11.37
N ASP A 267 22.58 -48.13 12.01
CA ASP A 267 23.80 -48.68 11.44
C ASP A 267 23.52 -49.74 10.37
N ILE A 268 24.06 -49.51 9.18
CA ILE A 268 23.87 -50.39 8.00
C ILE A 268 25.21 -50.97 7.57
N GLN A 269 25.44 -52.22 7.93
CA GLN A 269 26.70 -52.93 7.65
C GLN A 269 26.81 -53.42 6.18
N ASN A 270 25.70 -53.72 5.53
CA ASN A 270 25.69 -54.14 4.14
C ASN A 270 26.12 -52.98 3.22
N SER A 271 27.21 -53.19 2.48
CA SER A 271 27.82 -52.14 1.64
C SER A 271 26.89 -51.61 0.52
N VAL A 272 26.12 -52.48 -0.10
CA VAL A 272 25.16 -52.08 -1.19
C VAL A 272 24.02 -51.30 -0.59
N LEU A 273 23.45 -51.78 0.53
CA LEU A 273 22.34 -51.10 1.18
C LEU A 273 22.82 -49.75 1.73
N ASN A 274 24.00 -49.67 2.33
CA ASN A 274 24.59 -48.43 2.79
C ASN A 274 24.85 -47.46 1.64
N ALA A 275 25.28 -47.93 0.48
CA ALA A 275 25.48 -47.11 -0.71
C ALA A 275 24.13 -46.48 -1.21
N ILE A 276 22.99 -47.13 -1.00
CA ILE A 276 21.67 -46.61 -1.39
C ILE A 276 21.05 -45.70 -0.32
N VAL A 277 21.01 -46.13 0.95
CA VAL A 277 20.26 -45.52 2.02
C VAL A 277 21.08 -44.56 2.89
N GLY A 278 22.42 -44.80 2.99
CA GLY A 278 23.30 -43.97 3.82
C GLY A 278 23.73 -42.67 3.14
N GLY A 279 24.22 -41.73 3.95
CA GLY A 279 24.90 -40.53 3.46
C GLY A 279 24.01 -39.46 2.82
N TRP A 280 22.72 -39.50 3.08
CA TRP A 280 21.80 -38.45 2.64
C TRP A 280 21.82 -37.26 3.60
N ASN A 281 21.78 -36.06 3.01
CA ASN A 281 21.66 -34.79 3.69
C ASN A 281 20.36 -34.10 3.26
N LEU A 282 19.58 -33.66 4.23
CA LEU A 282 18.37 -32.90 4.03
C LEU A 282 18.58 -31.47 4.55
N SER A 283 18.30 -30.48 3.74
CA SER A 283 18.32 -29.09 4.16
C SER A 283 17.04 -28.38 3.74
N GLY A 284 16.67 -27.33 4.44
CA GLY A 284 15.46 -26.59 4.09
C GLY A 284 15.40 -25.19 4.69
N ILE A 285 14.53 -24.40 4.10
CA ILE A 285 14.16 -23.06 4.55
C ILE A 285 12.65 -22.99 4.64
N VAL A 286 12.14 -22.57 5.78
CA VAL A 286 10.72 -22.33 6.02
C VAL A 286 10.50 -20.84 6.20
N ARG A 287 9.52 -20.29 5.51
CA ARG A 287 9.10 -18.89 5.66
C ARG A 287 7.59 -18.85 5.90
N LEU A 288 7.19 -18.18 6.98
CA LEU A 288 5.80 -17.94 7.31
C LEU A 288 5.68 -16.51 7.82
N HIS A 289 4.77 -15.74 7.25
CA HIS A 289 4.48 -14.41 7.79
C HIS A 289 3.01 -14.04 7.64
N SER A 290 2.55 -13.12 8.51
CA SER A 290 1.22 -12.53 8.35
C SER A 290 1.13 -11.77 7.05
N GLY A 291 -0.09 -11.63 6.53
CA GLY A 291 -0.34 -10.86 5.32
C GLY A 291 0.04 -9.38 5.48
N GLU A 292 0.21 -8.73 4.34
CA GLU A 292 0.42 -7.29 4.23
C GLU A 292 -0.78 -6.53 4.78
N VAL A 293 -0.58 -5.31 5.24
CA VAL A 293 -1.67 -4.46 5.73
C VAL A 293 -2.53 -3.96 4.58
N ILE A 294 -3.83 -3.84 4.85
CA ILE A 294 -4.82 -3.46 3.86
C ILE A 294 -5.64 -2.30 4.37
N SER A 295 -5.81 -1.28 3.52
CA SER A 295 -6.78 -0.21 3.68
C SER A 295 -8.02 -0.53 2.84
N ILE A 296 -9.20 -0.26 3.36
CA ILE A 296 -10.44 -0.25 2.58
C ILE A 296 -10.78 1.22 2.34
N VAL A 297 -10.88 1.60 1.08
CA VAL A 297 -10.96 3.00 0.67
C VAL A 297 -12.19 3.27 -0.20
N SER A 298 -12.65 4.49 -0.12
CA SER A 298 -13.68 5.05 -1.00
C SER A 298 -13.06 5.76 -2.21
N GLN A 299 -11.86 6.34 -2.04
CA GLN A 299 -11.16 7.22 -2.98
C GLN A 299 -11.97 8.44 -3.43
N ARG A 300 -13.20 8.63 -2.97
CA ARG A 300 -14.02 9.78 -3.37
C ARG A 300 -13.52 11.08 -2.79
N GLY A 301 -13.53 12.11 -3.60
CA GLY A 301 -13.16 13.47 -3.23
C GLY A 301 -14.23 14.18 -2.41
N THR A 302 -14.65 13.61 -1.29
CA THR A 302 -15.66 14.20 -0.41
C THR A 302 -15.13 15.38 0.42
N LEU A 303 -13.83 15.34 0.79
CA LEU A 303 -13.20 16.31 1.67
C LEU A 303 -12.13 17.15 0.95
N ASN A 304 -11.39 16.57 0.00
CA ASN A 304 -10.29 17.21 -0.71
C ASN A 304 -10.39 16.90 -2.21
N ARG A 305 -9.54 17.55 -3.03
CA ARG A 305 -9.44 17.28 -4.46
C ARG A 305 -9.16 15.80 -4.73
N PHE A 306 -9.54 15.34 -5.90
CA PHE A 306 -9.42 13.93 -6.29
C PHE A 306 -7.99 13.36 -6.08
N GLY A 307 -6.96 14.07 -6.54
CA GLY A 307 -5.56 13.62 -6.38
C GLY A 307 -5.07 13.51 -4.92
N ARG A 308 -5.79 14.06 -3.93
CA ARG A 308 -5.48 13.91 -2.50
C ARG A 308 -6.39 12.91 -1.79
N SER A 309 -7.43 12.42 -2.46
CA SER A 309 -8.48 11.61 -1.87
C SER A 309 -8.23 10.10 -1.94
N GLY A 310 -7.12 9.66 -2.51
CA GLY A 310 -6.78 8.23 -2.56
C GLY A 310 -6.67 7.56 -1.18
N LYS A 311 -6.46 8.33 -0.12
CA LYS A 311 -6.46 7.87 1.29
C LYS A 311 -7.83 7.96 1.96
N ASN A 312 -8.85 8.47 1.28
CA ASN A 312 -10.18 8.58 1.85
C ASN A 312 -10.75 7.19 2.07
N THR A 313 -10.95 6.83 3.33
CA THR A 313 -11.47 5.53 3.74
C THR A 313 -13.00 5.49 3.64
N VAL A 314 -13.62 4.52 4.24
CA VAL A 314 -15.05 4.28 4.20
C VAL A 314 -15.69 4.47 5.56
N ASP A 315 -16.99 4.66 5.61
CA ASP A 315 -17.76 4.49 6.83
C ASP A 315 -18.09 3.01 7.00
N LEU A 316 -17.63 2.44 8.13
CA LEU A 316 -17.91 1.04 8.49
C LEU A 316 -19.10 0.99 9.45
N SER A 317 -20.09 0.15 9.13
CA SER A 317 -21.27 -0.07 9.96
C SER A 317 -21.51 -1.56 10.20
N GLY A 318 -22.10 -1.90 11.35
CA GLY A 318 -22.52 -3.27 11.66
C GLY A 318 -21.39 -4.27 11.92
N LEU A 319 -20.13 -3.88 11.81
CA LEU A 319 -18.94 -4.71 12.07
C LEU A 319 -17.93 -3.98 12.94
N THR A 320 -17.29 -4.72 13.84
CA THR A 320 -16.05 -4.27 14.49
C THR A 320 -14.85 -4.55 13.58
N ILE A 321 -13.73 -3.88 13.86
CA ILE A 321 -12.45 -4.15 13.15
C ILE A 321 -12.04 -5.62 13.27
N GLN A 322 -12.26 -6.24 14.44
CA GLN A 322 -11.95 -7.67 14.64
C GLN A 322 -12.83 -8.56 13.75
N GLN A 323 -14.14 -8.30 13.71
CA GLN A 323 -15.05 -9.05 12.84
C GLN A 323 -14.71 -8.87 11.35
N LEU A 324 -14.27 -7.67 10.96
CA LEU A 324 -13.78 -7.41 9.61
C LEU A 324 -12.49 -8.20 9.32
N GLN A 325 -11.55 -8.26 10.28
CA GLN A 325 -10.35 -9.09 10.17
C GLN A 325 -10.70 -10.58 10.07
N ASP A 326 -11.66 -11.06 10.87
CA ASP A 326 -12.10 -12.47 10.85
C ASP A 326 -12.75 -12.85 9.50
N LYS A 327 -13.29 -11.86 8.78
CA LYS A 327 -13.85 -11.99 7.42
C LYS A 327 -12.84 -11.65 6.31
N THR A 328 -11.55 -11.54 6.65
CA THR A 328 -10.45 -11.30 5.72
C THR A 328 -9.57 -12.54 5.64
N GLY A 329 -9.33 -13.04 4.44
CA GLY A 329 -8.57 -14.28 4.23
C GLY A 329 -8.57 -14.69 2.77
N VAL A 330 -8.69 -15.96 2.50
CA VAL A 330 -8.85 -16.51 1.15
C VAL A 330 -10.17 -17.26 1.09
N PHE A 331 -11.06 -16.75 0.28
CA PHE A 331 -12.40 -17.32 0.07
C PHE A 331 -12.58 -17.65 -1.41
N GLN A 332 -13.55 -18.52 -1.68
CA GLN A 332 -13.96 -18.80 -3.06
C GLN A 332 -15.46 -18.55 -3.18
N ASP A 333 -15.84 -17.81 -4.21
CA ASP A 333 -17.27 -17.59 -4.48
C ASP A 333 -17.88 -18.76 -5.29
N SER A 334 -19.19 -18.68 -5.53
CA SER A 334 -19.93 -19.68 -6.31
C SER A 334 -19.47 -19.81 -7.78
N ASN A 335 -18.75 -18.82 -8.30
CA ASN A 335 -18.21 -18.79 -9.67
C ASN A 335 -16.76 -19.25 -9.73
N GLY A 336 -16.18 -19.66 -8.60
CA GLY A 336 -14.79 -20.10 -8.51
C GLY A 336 -13.77 -18.97 -8.45
N ARG A 337 -14.18 -17.69 -8.30
CA ARG A 337 -13.25 -16.58 -8.14
C ARG A 337 -12.64 -16.61 -6.75
N ILE A 338 -11.37 -16.26 -6.65
CA ILE A 338 -10.67 -16.16 -5.37
C ILE A 338 -10.84 -14.74 -4.83
N LEU A 339 -11.33 -14.66 -3.61
CA LEU A 339 -11.65 -13.41 -2.92
C LEU A 339 -10.83 -13.28 -1.64
N MET A 340 -10.45 -12.06 -1.31
CA MET A 340 -9.78 -11.73 -0.05
C MET A 340 -10.77 -11.52 1.09
N PHE A 341 -12.01 -11.20 0.78
CA PHE A 341 -13.06 -10.99 1.76
C PHE A 341 -14.11 -12.10 1.67
N ASP A 342 -14.73 -12.39 2.83
CA ASP A 342 -15.92 -13.23 2.88
C ASP A 342 -16.95 -12.73 1.86
N PRO A 343 -17.58 -13.62 1.05
CA PRO A 343 -18.55 -13.21 0.04
C PRO A 343 -19.70 -12.36 0.58
N SER A 344 -20.05 -12.44 1.86
CA SER A 344 -21.07 -11.59 2.48
C SER A 344 -20.70 -10.10 2.51
N LEU A 345 -19.44 -9.77 2.34
CA LEU A 345 -18.94 -8.39 2.26
C LEU A 345 -18.95 -7.81 0.85
N ILE A 346 -19.36 -8.61 -0.15
CA ILE A 346 -19.32 -8.24 -1.57
C ILE A 346 -20.74 -8.32 -2.13
N SER A 347 -21.15 -7.30 -2.86
CA SER A 347 -22.43 -7.22 -3.54
C SER A 347 -22.43 -8.05 -4.84
N ALA A 348 -23.60 -8.33 -5.40
CA ALA A 348 -23.77 -9.15 -6.60
C ALA A 348 -23.07 -8.56 -7.84
N ASP A 349 -22.90 -7.25 -7.91
CA ASP A 349 -22.19 -6.54 -8.98
C ASP A 349 -20.66 -6.52 -8.81
N GLY A 350 -20.15 -7.07 -7.69
CA GLY A 350 -18.73 -7.14 -7.37
C GLY A 350 -18.19 -5.95 -6.57
N THR A 351 -18.99 -4.95 -6.26
CA THR A 351 -18.65 -3.85 -5.35
C THR A 351 -18.74 -4.31 -3.89
N ALA A 352 -18.28 -3.47 -2.95
CA ALA A 352 -18.47 -3.76 -1.53
C ALA A 352 -19.96 -3.70 -1.13
N SER A 353 -20.34 -4.49 -0.13
CA SER A 353 -21.72 -4.55 0.36
C SER A 353 -22.11 -3.26 1.10
N ASP A 354 -23.16 -2.58 0.64
CA ASP A 354 -23.72 -1.38 1.26
C ASP A 354 -24.26 -1.62 2.69
N THR A 355 -24.43 -2.87 3.08
CA THR A 355 -24.80 -3.23 4.46
C THR A 355 -23.71 -2.87 5.46
N TYR A 356 -22.46 -2.96 5.04
CA TYR A 356 -21.30 -2.80 5.91
C TYR A 356 -20.44 -1.59 5.57
N PHE A 357 -20.41 -1.18 4.31
CA PHE A 357 -19.54 -0.12 3.83
C PHE A 357 -20.35 0.98 3.18
N ALA A 358 -20.05 2.20 3.55
CA ALA A 358 -20.61 3.37 2.89
C ALA A 358 -19.50 4.35 2.50
N ASN A 359 -19.73 5.07 1.41
CA ASN A 359 -18.88 6.19 1.07
C ASN A 359 -19.07 7.32 2.09
N PRO A 360 -18.00 8.08 2.41
CA PRO A 360 -18.10 9.19 3.34
C PRO A 360 -19.14 10.23 2.92
N GLY A 361 -19.67 10.93 3.91
CA GLY A 361 -20.56 12.06 3.71
C GLY A 361 -19.86 13.27 3.09
N LEU A 362 -20.64 14.31 2.82
CA LEU A 362 -20.13 15.59 2.29
C LEU A 362 -19.15 16.22 3.27
N ALA A 363 -18.02 16.69 2.75
CA ALA A 363 -16.95 17.33 3.49
C ALA A 363 -16.42 16.52 4.69
N THR A 364 -16.50 15.20 4.61
CA THR A 364 -15.97 14.28 5.64
C THR A 364 -15.02 13.25 5.06
N ALA A 365 -14.12 12.75 5.91
CA ALA A 365 -13.38 11.53 5.65
C ALA A 365 -14.15 10.32 6.22
N GLY A 366 -13.84 9.12 5.73
CA GLY A 366 -14.39 7.89 6.27
C GLY A 366 -13.95 7.64 7.72
N THR A 367 -14.80 6.93 8.46
CA THR A 367 -14.58 6.62 9.89
C THR A 367 -13.65 5.44 10.12
N LEU A 368 -13.45 4.59 9.10
CA LEU A 368 -12.52 3.48 9.18
C LEU A 368 -11.08 4.00 9.17
N ALA A 369 -10.25 3.52 10.08
CA ALA A 369 -8.81 3.84 10.08
C ALA A 369 -8.14 3.31 8.79
N LEU A 370 -7.03 3.94 8.39
CA LEU A 370 -6.16 3.39 7.34
C LEU A 370 -5.43 2.14 7.85
N ALA A 371 -5.26 1.15 6.96
CA ALA A 371 -4.55 -0.11 7.22
C ALA A 371 -5.00 -0.84 8.50
N PRO A 372 -6.33 -1.05 8.72
CA PRO A 372 -6.82 -1.61 9.96
C PRO A 372 -6.68 -3.14 10.03
N ILE A 373 -6.57 -3.81 8.89
CA ILE A 373 -6.57 -5.27 8.76
C ILE A 373 -5.34 -5.77 8.02
N SER A 374 -5.11 -7.07 8.07
CA SER A 374 -4.03 -7.76 7.34
C SER A 374 -4.62 -8.80 6.38
N GLY A 375 -4.00 -8.93 5.22
CA GLY A 375 -4.35 -9.89 4.20
C GLY A 375 -4.00 -11.35 4.56
N PRO A 376 -4.10 -12.25 3.58
CA PRO A 376 -3.78 -13.66 3.76
C PRO A 376 -2.34 -13.89 4.20
N TRP A 377 -2.13 -14.94 4.98
CA TRP A 377 -0.81 -15.38 5.37
C TRP A 377 -0.02 -15.90 4.17
N TYR A 378 1.28 -15.69 4.21
CA TYR A 378 2.24 -16.25 3.27
C TYR A 378 2.97 -17.43 3.94
N PHE A 379 3.04 -18.60 3.24
CA PHE A 379 3.78 -19.75 3.72
C PHE A 379 4.51 -20.45 2.56
N THR A 380 5.81 -20.65 2.71
CA THR A 380 6.60 -21.45 1.77
C THR A 380 7.66 -22.27 2.48
N THR A 381 7.96 -23.43 1.93
CA THR A 381 9.05 -24.28 2.40
C THR A 381 9.84 -24.75 1.19
N ASP A 382 11.11 -24.42 1.16
CA ASP A 382 12.07 -24.87 0.16
C ASP A 382 12.92 -25.97 0.79
N MET A 383 13.13 -27.07 0.08
CA MET A 383 13.88 -28.22 0.56
C MET A 383 14.89 -28.71 -0.45
N SER A 384 16.02 -29.20 0.03
CA SER A 384 17.03 -29.85 -0.79
C SER A 384 17.44 -31.18 -0.15
N LEU A 385 17.41 -32.23 -0.96
CA LEU A 385 17.92 -33.56 -0.60
C LEU A 385 19.17 -33.82 -1.41
N GLY A 386 20.30 -34.00 -0.73
CA GLY A 386 21.59 -34.23 -1.35
C GLY A 386 22.20 -35.55 -0.94
N LYS A 387 22.98 -36.14 -1.83
CA LYS A 387 23.81 -37.31 -1.53
C LYS A 387 25.14 -37.22 -2.23
N ARG A 388 26.21 -37.56 -1.50
CA ARG A 388 27.57 -37.64 -2.01
C ARG A 388 28.02 -39.09 -2.03
N PHE A 389 28.57 -39.51 -3.17
CA PHE A 389 29.22 -40.80 -3.37
C PHE A 389 30.70 -40.57 -3.58
N ASP A 390 31.55 -41.17 -2.77
CA ASP A 390 33.00 -41.16 -3.00
C ASP A 390 33.36 -42.11 -4.12
N LEU A 391 34.01 -41.58 -5.13
CA LEU A 391 34.31 -42.37 -6.35
C LEU A 391 35.62 -43.20 -6.17
N GLY A 392 36.44 -42.86 -5.20
CA GLY A 392 37.70 -43.56 -4.92
C GLY A 392 38.75 -43.47 -6.04
N LEU A 393 38.55 -42.58 -7.03
CA LEU A 393 39.48 -42.44 -8.17
C LEU A 393 40.77 -41.71 -7.75
N ARG A 394 40.62 -40.71 -6.91
CA ARG A 394 41.68 -39.95 -6.21
C ARG A 394 41.12 -39.29 -4.96
N GLU A 395 41.95 -38.77 -4.10
CA GLU A 395 41.52 -38.07 -2.90
C GLU A 395 40.59 -36.92 -3.25
N GLY A 396 39.39 -36.90 -2.66
CA GLY A 396 38.37 -35.89 -2.88
C GLY A 396 37.45 -36.11 -4.06
N SER A 397 37.68 -37.15 -4.95
CA SER A 397 36.79 -37.44 -6.06
C SER A 397 35.42 -37.91 -5.59
N ALA A 398 34.35 -37.27 -6.08
CA ALA A 398 32.99 -37.57 -5.66
C ALA A 398 31.95 -37.30 -6.76
N LEU A 399 30.83 -38.02 -6.65
CA LEU A 399 29.58 -37.73 -7.37
C LEU A 399 28.57 -37.19 -6.36
N GLU A 400 28.08 -35.98 -6.60
CA GLU A 400 27.04 -35.38 -5.83
C GLU A 400 25.75 -35.36 -6.63
N ILE A 401 24.65 -35.84 -6.03
CA ILE A 401 23.30 -35.78 -6.59
C ILE A 401 22.46 -34.91 -5.63
N THR A 402 21.77 -33.93 -6.17
CA THR A 402 20.90 -33.03 -5.42
C THR A 402 19.53 -32.94 -6.09
N ALA A 403 18.48 -32.95 -5.24
CA ALA A 403 17.12 -32.64 -5.64
C ALA A 403 16.64 -31.46 -4.80
N THR A 404 16.38 -30.33 -5.46
CA THR A 404 15.94 -29.09 -4.78
C THR A 404 14.51 -28.77 -5.18
N PHE A 405 13.69 -28.44 -4.22
CA PHE A 405 12.29 -28.10 -4.39
C PHE A 405 12.02 -26.73 -3.78
N SER A 406 11.53 -25.79 -4.57
CA SER A 406 10.91 -24.57 -4.07
C SER A 406 9.43 -24.81 -3.88
N ASN A 407 8.87 -24.27 -2.79
CA ASN A 407 7.47 -24.46 -2.42
C ASN A 407 7.05 -25.95 -2.45
N ILE A 408 7.76 -26.80 -1.70
CA ILE A 408 7.62 -28.27 -1.76
C ILE A 408 6.19 -28.76 -1.54
N PHE A 409 5.41 -28.04 -0.71
CA PHE A 409 4.00 -28.38 -0.41
C PHE A 409 3.04 -27.90 -1.52
N ASN A 410 3.54 -27.14 -2.51
CA ASN A 410 2.71 -26.54 -3.56
C ASN A 410 1.53 -25.72 -3.03
N GLY A 411 1.75 -25.03 -1.89
CA GLY A 411 0.75 -24.14 -1.32
C GLY A 411 0.58 -22.89 -2.17
N ALA A 412 -0.67 -22.49 -2.42
CA ALA A 412 -0.95 -21.24 -3.11
C ALA A 412 -0.74 -20.05 -2.15
N ASN A 413 0.23 -19.21 -2.46
CA ASN A 413 0.40 -17.90 -1.82
C ASN A 413 -0.13 -16.83 -2.76
N PHE A 414 -1.08 -16.05 -2.32
CA PHE A 414 -1.75 -15.07 -3.15
C PHE A 414 -1.04 -13.73 -3.10
N ASN A 415 -0.88 -13.10 -4.27
CA ASN A 415 -0.34 -11.77 -4.40
C ASN A 415 -1.48 -10.77 -4.47
N ILE A 416 -1.64 -9.97 -3.42
CA ILE A 416 -2.71 -8.97 -3.32
C ILE A 416 -2.32 -7.61 -3.91
N GLY A 417 -1.06 -7.42 -4.32
CA GLY A 417 -0.52 -6.16 -4.82
C GLY A 417 -0.47 -6.00 -6.35
N SER A 418 -1.15 -6.85 -7.13
CA SER A 418 -0.86 -6.99 -8.56
C SER A 418 -1.50 -5.99 -9.52
N THR A 419 -2.52 -5.24 -9.08
CA THR A 419 -3.21 -4.31 -9.98
C THR A 419 -3.40 -2.96 -9.30
N PRO A 420 -2.42 -2.03 -9.44
CA PRO A 420 -2.56 -0.69 -8.90
C PRO A 420 -3.76 0.03 -9.51
N SER A 421 -4.54 0.71 -8.70
CA SER A 421 -5.49 1.70 -9.18
C SER A 421 -4.72 2.90 -9.73
N THR A 422 -5.01 3.30 -10.96
CA THR A 422 -4.40 4.47 -11.59
C THR A 422 -4.91 5.79 -11.04
N LEU A 423 -5.81 5.76 -10.07
CA LEU A 423 -6.60 6.91 -9.66
C LEU A 423 -5.93 7.80 -8.60
N SER A 424 -4.85 7.38 -7.96
CA SER A 424 -4.15 8.24 -6.98
C SER A 424 -2.64 8.25 -7.19
N ALA A 425 -2.08 9.44 -7.32
CA ALA A 425 -0.64 9.65 -7.39
C ALA A 425 0.06 9.51 -6.00
N ASP A 426 -0.71 9.57 -4.93
CA ASP A 426 -0.19 9.75 -3.57
C ASP A 426 -0.22 8.48 -2.70
N VAL A 427 -0.98 7.45 -3.10
CA VAL A 427 -1.06 6.16 -2.39
C VAL A 427 -1.20 5.03 -3.40
N SER A 428 -0.46 3.94 -3.21
CA SER A 428 -0.71 2.71 -3.95
C SER A 428 -2.00 2.07 -3.45
N VAL A 429 -3.10 2.40 -4.10
CA VAL A 429 -4.40 1.78 -3.85
C VAL A 429 -4.67 0.80 -4.98
N TYR A 430 -5.07 -0.39 -4.62
CA TYR A 430 -5.43 -1.43 -5.56
C TYR A 430 -6.95 -1.51 -5.73
N ASN A 431 -7.43 -1.88 -6.91
CA ASN A 431 -8.87 -1.95 -7.20
C ASN A 431 -9.65 -2.83 -6.21
N PHE A 432 -9.01 -3.88 -5.67
CA PHE A 432 -9.65 -4.75 -4.68
C PHE A 432 -9.87 -4.09 -3.32
N GLN A 433 -9.27 -2.93 -3.06
CA GLN A 433 -9.43 -2.14 -1.84
C GLN A 433 -10.51 -1.05 -1.95
N ASP A 434 -10.90 -0.68 -3.17
CA ASP A 434 -11.89 0.35 -3.43
C ASP A 434 -13.31 -0.26 -3.39
N ILE A 435 -14.12 0.22 -2.46
CA ILE A 435 -15.51 -0.25 -2.30
C ILE A 435 -16.38 -0.01 -3.53
N ASN A 436 -16.03 0.97 -4.36
CA ASN A 436 -16.77 1.32 -5.57
C ASN A 436 -16.32 0.50 -6.80
N SER A 437 -15.27 -0.30 -6.67
CA SER A 437 -14.76 -1.16 -7.75
C SER A 437 -15.54 -2.46 -7.83
N THR A 438 -15.94 -2.87 -9.04
CA THR A 438 -16.53 -4.20 -9.32
C THR A 438 -15.54 -5.37 -9.13
N SER A 439 -14.30 -5.04 -8.80
CA SER A 439 -13.24 -5.98 -8.44
C SER A 439 -12.90 -5.94 -6.94
N PHE A 440 -13.79 -5.38 -6.10
CA PHE A 440 -13.57 -5.32 -4.67
C PHE A 440 -13.33 -6.72 -4.09
N GLY A 441 -12.24 -6.87 -3.35
CA GLY A 441 -11.83 -8.14 -2.76
C GLY A 441 -11.30 -9.21 -3.73
N LEU A 442 -11.25 -8.96 -5.04
CA LEU A 442 -10.80 -9.95 -6.02
C LEU A 442 -9.28 -10.12 -5.97
N ILE A 443 -8.82 -11.37 -5.82
CA ILE A 443 -7.42 -11.77 -5.95
C ILE A 443 -7.18 -12.32 -7.36
N SER A 444 -6.30 -11.68 -8.11
CA SER A 444 -6.08 -11.99 -9.53
C SER A 444 -4.76 -12.73 -9.81
N SER A 445 -3.86 -12.82 -8.82
CA SER A 445 -2.56 -13.46 -9.02
C SER A 445 -2.07 -14.22 -7.79
N ALA A 446 -1.14 -15.13 -7.99
CA ALA A 446 -0.45 -15.86 -6.95
C ALA A 446 1.05 -15.88 -7.23
N PHE A 447 1.85 -16.14 -6.21
CA PHE A 447 3.27 -16.39 -6.35
C PHE A 447 3.53 -17.74 -7.04
N SER A 448 4.79 -17.99 -7.42
CA SER A 448 5.19 -19.18 -8.18
C SER A 448 4.75 -20.48 -7.49
N PRO A 449 4.28 -21.46 -8.27
CA PRO A 449 3.96 -22.80 -7.78
C PRO A 449 5.25 -23.55 -7.39
N ARG A 450 5.11 -24.83 -7.05
CA ARG A 450 6.25 -25.67 -6.78
C ARG A 450 7.14 -25.84 -8.02
N GLU A 451 8.44 -25.65 -7.81
CA GLU A 451 9.47 -25.92 -8.79
C GLU A 451 10.41 -27.00 -8.27
N ALA A 452 10.87 -27.88 -9.16
CA ALA A 452 11.83 -28.94 -8.83
C ALA A 452 13.03 -28.89 -9.77
N GLN A 453 14.22 -28.99 -9.17
CA GLN A 453 15.49 -29.05 -9.90
C GLN A 453 16.29 -30.26 -9.47
N LEU A 454 16.80 -31.01 -10.42
CA LEU A 454 17.75 -32.08 -10.19
C LEU A 454 19.14 -31.64 -10.65
N GLY A 455 20.14 -31.88 -9.82
CA GLY A 455 21.54 -31.56 -10.09
C GLY A 455 22.44 -32.77 -9.91
N ILE A 456 23.40 -32.93 -10.83
CA ILE A 456 24.48 -33.90 -10.73
C ILE A 456 25.80 -33.17 -10.90
N LYS A 457 26.70 -33.33 -9.94
CA LYS A 457 28.02 -32.74 -9.97
C LYS A 457 29.08 -33.84 -9.79
N VAL A 458 30.06 -33.85 -10.67
CA VAL A 458 31.23 -34.73 -10.56
C VAL A 458 32.43 -33.88 -10.10
N ILE A 459 33.09 -34.33 -9.06
CA ILE A 459 34.29 -33.69 -8.48
C ILE A 459 35.46 -34.64 -8.75
N PHE A 460 36.54 -34.09 -9.33
CA PHE A 460 37.73 -34.85 -9.70
C PHE A 460 38.96 -34.46 -8.85
#